data_fc7fd4f966355252ef686027e9665991
#
_entry.id   fc7fd4f966355252ef686027e9665991
#
_cell.length_a   1.000
_cell.length_b   1.000
_cell.length_c   1.000
_cell.angle_alpha   90.00
_cell.angle_beta   90.00
_cell.angle_gamma   90.00
#
_symmetry.space_group_name_H-M   'P 1'
#
loop_
_entity.id
_entity.type
_entity.pdbx_description
1 polymer ?
#
loop_
_entity_poly.entity_id
_entity_poly.type
_entity_poly.pdbx_seq_one_letter_code
_entity_poly.pdbx_strand_id
1 'polypeptide(L)'
;LAGTSVEGANVPRPSVWLSAKLWMPLTLVAITGLLFRRVPFNNENIYLLAIRHFWQPDPANWTYGVRWTEHLLFNATLGALAQVVPLTALAWAGRIVSWALVLAGLFRIGRRLDVAPPLIALSILLWIGTGQQLAGFEWIFQSFEAKVPAYACLFFAIDAFIGGRMRAAGVLLGCCFSLHPGVGFSAFWCFGTTLIAMRPPARVWREVLVPAALCGLPGIMSALLVSHAATASDPLAWRFVTFQALPRHFNVSDFSQKSFAALVLLLLLVWRAARAERGHAGLSVVFSLLAGLGVLFLLGIAAFEAERFAWLQVFPFRVFPLLLPLFGLLVAARQLTVARRGPGEFVTPALALLAVISLGNPLPILR
;
A
#
# COMPACT_ATOMS: atom_id res chain seq x y z
N LEU A 1 13.03 9.29 -52.20
CA LEU A 1 12.59 8.12 -51.40
C LEU A 1 11.12 8.32 -51.08
N ALA A 2 10.26 7.56 -51.75
CA ALA A 2 8.80 7.64 -51.69
C ALA A 2 8.36 7.09 -50.31
N GLY A 3 7.65 7.92 -49.51
CA GLY A 3 7.00 7.49 -48.30
C GLY A 3 5.79 6.64 -48.61
N THR A 4 5.85 5.34 -48.32
CA THR A 4 4.70 4.47 -48.23
C THR A 4 3.94 4.83 -46.95
N SER A 5 2.80 5.51 -47.09
CA SER A 5 1.82 5.67 -46.04
C SER A 5 1.31 4.28 -45.67
N VAL A 6 1.71 3.81 -44.46
CA VAL A 6 1.14 2.63 -43.87
C VAL A 6 -0.31 3.00 -43.52
N GLU A 7 -1.26 2.52 -44.32
CA GLU A 7 -2.69 2.57 -44.03
C GLU A 7 -2.91 2.09 -42.59
N GLY A 8 -3.62 2.94 -41.82
CA GLY A 8 -3.90 2.70 -40.38
C GLY A 8 -4.59 1.35 -40.20
N ALA A 9 -3.81 0.40 -39.68
CA ALA A 9 -4.36 -0.86 -39.20
C ALA A 9 -5.50 -0.54 -38.23
N ASN A 10 -6.72 -0.96 -38.57
CA ASN A 10 -7.92 -0.84 -37.76
C ASN A 10 -7.67 -1.64 -36.46
N VAL A 11 -7.09 -0.96 -35.45
CA VAL A 11 -6.91 -1.59 -34.13
C VAL A 11 -8.30 -1.84 -33.58
N PRO A 12 -8.69 -3.11 -33.40
CA PRO A 12 -10.02 -3.45 -32.92
C PRO A 12 -10.23 -2.74 -31.58
N ARG A 13 -11.31 -1.97 -31.45
CA ARG A 13 -11.69 -1.34 -30.18
C ARG A 13 -11.76 -2.44 -29.13
N PRO A 14 -11.08 -2.29 -27.96
CA PRO A 14 -11.15 -3.29 -26.92
C PRO A 14 -12.62 -3.55 -26.58
N SER A 15 -13.01 -4.80 -26.55
CA SER A 15 -14.37 -5.19 -26.22
C SER A 15 -14.78 -4.56 -24.86
N VAL A 16 -16.07 -4.24 -24.67
CA VAL A 16 -16.58 -3.65 -23.41
C VAL A 16 -16.14 -4.47 -22.20
N TRP A 17 -16.03 -5.79 -22.34
CA TRP A 17 -15.55 -6.72 -21.31
C TRP A 17 -14.10 -6.48 -20.86
N LEU A 18 -13.27 -5.84 -21.68
CA LEU A 18 -11.90 -5.47 -21.34
C LEU A 18 -11.79 -4.03 -20.80
N SER A 19 -12.91 -3.36 -20.54
CA SER A 19 -12.92 -1.99 -20.05
C SER A 19 -12.68 -1.92 -18.53
N ALA A 20 -11.67 -1.17 -18.10
CA ALA A 20 -11.45 -0.85 -16.69
C ALA A 20 -12.66 -0.10 -16.07
N LYS A 21 -13.44 0.64 -16.89
CA LYS A 21 -14.67 1.34 -16.46
C LYS A 21 -15.75 0.38 -15.98
N LEU A 22 -15.76 -0.85 -16.47
CA LEU A 22 -16.68 -1.91 -16.01
C LEU A 22 -16.11 -2.65 -14.80
N TRP A 23 -14.87 -3.10 -14.87
CA TRP A 23 -14.29 -3.99 -13.85
C TRP A 23 -13.99 -3.31 -12.53
N MET A 24 -13.60 -2.04 -12.52
CA MET A 24 -13.34 -1.31 -11.29
C MET A 24 -14.60 -1.16 -10.40
N PRO A 25 -15.75 -0.67 -10.90
CA PRO A 25 -16.97 -0.63 -10.09
C PRO A 25 -17.46 -2.02 -9.65
N LEU A 26 -17.38 -3.03 -10.51
CA LEU A 26 -17.76 -4.40 -10.14
C LEU A 26 -16.88 -4.94 -9.02
N THR A 27 -15.57 -4.65 -9.06
CA THR A 27 -14.63 -5.01 -7.99
C THR A 27 -14.97 -4.28 -6.69
N LEU A 28 -15.32 -2.99 -6.76
CA LEU A 28 -15.75 -2.22 -5.58
C LEU A 28 -17.02 -2.81 -4.95
N VAL A 29 -18.01 -3.14 -5.75
CA VAL A 29 -19.25 -3.79 -5.29
C VAL A 29 -18.95 -5.13 -4.64
N ALA A 30 -18.12 -5.97 -5.26
CA ALA A 30 -17.71 -7.25 -4.71
C ALA A 30 -16.99 -7.09 -3.37
N ILE A 31 -16.02 -6.15 -3.26
CA ILE A 31 -15.31 -5.87 -2.01
C ILE A 31 -16.28 -5.36 -0.94
N THR A 32 -17.17 -4.44 -1.29
CA THR A 32 -18.15 -3.90 -0.35
C THR A 32 -19.05 -5.02 0.18
N GLY A 33 -19.53 -5.92 -0.69
CA GLY A 33 -20.33 -7.07 -0.28
C GLY A 33 -19.58 -8.07 0.60
N LEU A 34 -18.33 -8.40 0.23
CA LEU A 34 -17.48 -9.34 0.98
C LEU A 34 -17.06 -8.78 2.35
N LEU A 35 -16.80 -7.48 2.43
CA LEU A 35 -16.26 -6.83 3.63
C LEU A 35 -17.30 -5.94 4.34
N PHE A 36 -18.59 -6.15 4.05
CA PHE A 36 -19.65 -5.41 4.73
C PHE A 36 -19.61 -5.72 6.24
N ARG A 37 -19.23 -4.72 7.03
CA ARG A 37 -19.13 -4.81 8.50
C ARG A 37 -19.77 -3.57 9.11
N ARG A 38 -20.40 -3.74 10.27
CA ARG A 38 -20.97 -2.62 11.04
C ARG A 38 -19.88 -1.58 11.34
N VAL A 39 -20.25 -0.33 11.39
CA VAL A 39 -19.41 0.78 11.85
C VAL A 39 -19.66 0.98 13.35
N PRO A 40 -18.64 1.14 14.19
CA PRO A 40 -17.20 0.99 13.89
C PRO A 40 -16.76 -0.47 13.83
N PHE A 41 -15.69 -0.74 13.08
CA PHE A 41 -15.08 -2.05 12.98
C PHE A 41 -13.55 -1.97 13.19
N ASN A 42 -12.99 -2.88 13.98
CA ASN A 42 -11.57 -2.88 14.37
C ASN A 42 -11.13 -1.54 15.00
N ASN A 43 -10.01 -0.99 14.54
CA ASN A 43 -9.44 0.27 15.03
C ASN A 43 -10.23 1.51 14.59
N GLU A 44 -11.28 1.36 13.80
CA GLU A 44 -12.05 2.50 13.28
C GLU A 44 -12.66 3.36 14.40
N ASN A 45 -13.04 2.77 15.53
CA ASN A 45 -13.51 3.49 16.71
C ASN A 45 -12.47 4.51 17.20
N ILE A 46 -11.18 4.15 17.22
CA ILE A 46 -10.09 5.03 17.66
C ILE A 46 -9.98 6.23 16.71
N TYR A 47 -10.00 5.97 15.39
CA TYR A 47 -9.95 7.04 14.39
C TYR A 47 -11.18 7.94 14.44
N LEU A 48 -12.39 7.37 14.60
CA LEU A 48 -13.62 8.15 14.70
C LEU A 48 -13.66 9.02 15.96
N LEU A 49 -13.14 8.52 17.08
CA LEU A 49 -12.99 9.32 18.31
C LEU A 49 -11.97 10.45 18.10
N ALA A 50 -10.83 10.18 17.48
CA ALA A 50 -9.84 11.21 17.18
C ALA A 50 -10.40 12.30 16.25
N ILE A 51 -11.17 11.94 15.23
CA ILE A 51 -11.85 12.84 14.31
C ILE A 51 -12.87 13.70 15.09
N ARG A 52 -13.72 13.08 15.92
CA ARG A 52 -14.77 13.78 16.66
C ARG A 52 -14.21 14.84 17.60
N HIS A 53 -13.14 14.48 18.31
CA HIS A 53 -12.58 15.34 19.37
C HIS A 53 -11.43 16.23 18.90
N PHE A 54 -11.12 16.24 17.60
CA PHE A 54 -10.02 17.05 17.08
C PHE A 54 -10.21 18.55 17.34
N TRP A 55 -11.40 19.07 17.04
CA TRP A 55 -11.73 20.50 17.24
C TRP A 55 -12.40 20.81 18.58
N GLN A 56 -12.85 19.76 19.27
CA GLN A 56 -13.49 19.87 20.58
C GLN A 56 -12.88 18.80 21.51
N PRO A 57 -11.65 19.02 22.01
CA PRO A 57 -10.97 18.06 22.85
C PRO A 57 -11.78 17.79 24.12
N ASP A 58 -12.08 16.53 24.41
CA ASP A 58 -12.70 16.09 25.64
C ASP A 58 -11.66 15.38 26.51
N PRO A 59 -11.28 15.95 27.66
CA PRO A 59 -10.32 15.33 28.57
C PRO A 59 -10.70 13.92 29.04
N ALA A 60 -11.99 13.63 29.14
CA ALA A 60 -12.48 12.30 29.54
C ALA A 60 -12.13 11.19 28.54
N ASN A 61 -11.89 11.52 27.26
CA ASN A 61 -11.53 10.57 26.20
C ASN A 61 -10.02 10.37 26.03
N TRP A 62 -9.19 11.03 26.82
CA TRP A 62 -7.72 10.86 26.78
C TRP A 62 -7.26 9.51 27.32
N THR A 63 -8.13 8.79 28.04
CA THR A 63 -7.85 7.46 28.61
C THR A 63 -7.48 6.40 27.57
N TYR A 64 -7.84 6.60 26.30
CA TYR A 64 -7.52 5.65 25.22
C TYR A 64 -6.24 5.99 24.45
N GLY A 65 -5.43 6.93 24.91
CA GLY A 65 -4.19 7.32 24.23
C GLY A 65 -4.40 7.91 22.84
N VAL A 66 -5.63 8.35 22.53
CA VAL A 66 -5.95 8.98 21.25
C VAL A 66 -5.32 10.36 21.22
N ARG A 67 -4.14 10.43 20.67
CA ARG A 67 -3.43 11.70 20.50
C ARG A 67 -4.00 12.38 19.26
N TRP A 68 -4.68 13.51 19.45
CA TRP A 68 -5.18 14.34 18.37
C TRP A 68 -4.08 14.78 17.37
N THR A 69 -2.80 14.72 17.78
CA THR A 69 -1.63 15.01 16.96
C THR A 69 -1.25 13.88 16.00
N GLU A 70 -1.70 12.63 16.26
CA GLU A 70 -1.50 11.54 15.32
C GLU A 70 -2.39 11.74 14.10
N HIS A 71 -1.82 11.55 12.90
CA HIS A 71 -2.54 11.72 11.63
C HIS A 71 -3.18 13.12 11.48
N LEU A 72 -2.42 14.18 11.78
CA LEU A 72 -2.90 15.57 11.89
C LEU A 72 -3.79 15.98 10.70
N LEU A 73 -3.35 15.77 9.46
CA LEU A 73 -4.13 16.17 8.28
C LEU A 73 -5.46 15.41 8.19
N PHE A 74 -5.43 14.10 8.43
CA PHE A 74 -6.63 13.25 8.40
C PHE A 74 -7.63 13.68 9.48
N ASN A 75 -7.18 13.82 10.72
CA ASN A 75 -8.03 14.17 11.84
C ASN A 75 -8.58 15.60 11.73
N ALA A 76 -7.78 16.57 11.27
CA ALA A 76 -8.23 17.95 11.10
C ALA A 76 -9.30 18.08 10.01
N THR A 77 -9.07 17.49 8.85
CA THR A 77 -10.00 17.58 7.72
C THR A 77 -11.31 16.86 7.99
N LEU A 78 -11.25 15.63 8.48
CA LEU A 78 -12.45 14.86 8.80
C LEU A 78 -13.13 15.34 10.08
N GLY A 79 -12.37 15.89 11.03
CA GLY A 79 -12.90 16.53 12.21
C GLY A 79 -13.77 17.76 11.90
N ALA A 80 -13.39 18.55 10.90
CA ALA A 80 -14.24 19.64 10.40
C ALA A 80 -15.55 19.10 9.80
N LEU A 81 -15.48 18.04 8.99
CA LEU A 81 -16.69 17.41 8.44
C LEU A 81 -17.56 16.77 9.52
N ALA A 82 -16.97 16.20 10.55
CA ALA A 82 -17.69 15.58 11.67
C ALA A 82 -18.52 16.55 12.52
N GLN A 83 -18.32 17.87 12.35
CA GLN A 83 -19.19 18.88 12.99
C GLN A 83 -20.58 18.95 12.34
N VAL A 84 -20.70 18.54 11.08
CA VAL A 84 -21.94 18.66 10.29
C VAL A 84 -22.45 17.32 9.76
N VAL A 85 -21.64 16.29 9.75
CA VAL A 85 -21.97 14.96 9.24
C VAL A 85 -21.90 13.92 10.37
N PRO A 86 -22.92 13.06 10.55
CA PRO A 86 -22.88 11.97 11.52
C PRO A 86 -21.67 11.05 11.28
N LEU A 87 -20.97 10.67 12.36
CA LEU A 87 -19.75 9.85 12.29
C LEU A 87 -19.94 8.55 11.53
N THR A 88 -21.09 7.89 11.69
CA THR A 88 -21.42 6.65 10.97
C THR A 88 -21.50 6.88 9.46
N ALA A 89 -22.12 7.98 9.04
CA ALA A 89 -22.19 8.34 7.62
C ALA A 89 -20.79 8.71 7.07
N LEU A 90 -20.01 9.46 7.85
CA LEU A 90 -18.63 9.82 7.50
C LEU A 90 -17.75 8.57 7.35
N ALA A 91 -17.88 7.60 8.26
CA ALA A 91 -17.12 6.35 8.18
C ALA A 91 -17.49 5.52 6.96
N TRP A 92 -18.77 5.36 6.65
CA TRP A 92 -19.21 4.65 5.44
C TRP A 92 -18.77 5.35 4.16
N ALA A 93 -18.95 6.66 4.08
CA ALA A 93 -18.48 7.45 2.93
C ALA A 93 -16.95 7.34 2.80
N GLY A 94 -16.23 7.45 3.92
CA GLY A 94 -14.79 7.32 3.97
C GLY A 94 -14.30 5.95 3.50
N ARG A 95 -14.94 4.85 3.93
CA ARG A 95 -14.63 3.49 3.43
C ARG A 95 -14.79 3.42 1.91
N ILE A 96 -15.97 3.75 1.40
CA ILE A 96 -16.30 3.60 -0.03
C ILE A 96 -15.38 4.48 -0.88
N VAL A 97 -15.21 5.75 -0.51
CA VAL A 97 -14.36 6.69 -1.26
C VAL A 97 -12.89 6.24 -1.23
N SER A 98 -12.37 5.88 -0.05
CA SER A 98 -10.97 5.45 0.06
C SER A 98 -10.72 4.14 -0.69
N TRP A 99 -11.64 3.16 -0.62
CA TRP A 99 -11.54 1.92 -1.38
C TRP A 99 -11.62 2.14 -2.88
N ALA A 100 -12.51 3.03 -3.33
CA ALA A 100 -12.59 3.41 -4.74
C ALA A 100 -11.30 4.06 -5.24
N LEU A 101 -10.68 4.94 -4.44
CA LEU A 101 -9.40 5.56 -4.78
C LEU A 101 -8.25 4.53 -4.81
N VAL A 102 -8.18 3.63 -3.83
CA VAL A 102 -7.22 2.51 -3.84
C VAL A 102 -7.36 1.67 -5.10
N LEU A 103 -8.60 1.24 -5.42
CA LEU A 103 -8.87 0.48 -6.64
C LEU A 103 -8.47 1.24 -7.89
N ALA A 104 -8.82 2.53 -7.99
CA ALA A 104 -8.43 3.35 -9.14
C ALA A 104 -6.91 3.39 -9.31
N GLY A 105 -6.15 3.56 -8.23
CA GLY A 105 -4.69 3.49 -8.25
C GLY A 105 -4.18 2.14 -8.73
N LEU A 106 -4.72 1.04 -8.19
CA LEU A 106 -4.33 -0.32 -8.55
C LEU A 106 -4.66 -0.67 -10.00
N PHE A 107 -5.84 -0.29 -10.49
CA PHE A 107 -6.20 -0.48 -11.90
C PHE A 107 -5.27 0.31 -12.83
N ARG A 108 -4.87 1.52 -12.45
CA ARG A 108 -3.90 2.32 -13.23
C ARG A 108 -2.53 1.65 -13.26
N ILE A 109 -2.02 1.17 -12.13
CA ILE A 109 -0.75 0.42 -12.07
C ILE A 109 -0.85 -0.85 -12.91
N GLY A 110 -1.91 -1.66 -12.73
CA GLY A 110 -2.11 -2.89 -13.51
C GLY A 110 -2.10 -2.63 -15.03
N ARG A 111 -2.73 -1.54 -15.47
CA ARG A 111 -2.65 -1.11 -16.88
C ARG A 111 -1.25 -0.69 -17.31
N ARG A 112 -0.46 -0.04 -16.42
CA ARG A 112 0.96 0.27 -16.69
C ARG A 112 1.83 -0.99 -16.77
N LEU A 113 1.36 -2.07 -16.17
CA LEU A 113 1.98 -3.39 -16.25
C LEU A 113 1.38 -4.26 -17.38
N ASP A 114 0.58 -3.69 -18.30
CA ASP A 114 -0.11 -4.38 -19.40
C ASP A 114 -0.97 -5.56 -18.95
N VAL A 115 -1.56 -5.48 -17.74
CA VAL A 115 -2.50 -6.49 -17.23
C VAL A 115 -3.90 -6.20 -17.72
N ALA A 116 -4.59 -7.22 -18.21
CA ALA A 116 -6.00 -7.11 -18.60
C ALA A 116 -6.90 -6.77 -17.40
N PRO A 117 -7.87 -5.84 -17.52
CA PRO A 117 -8.72 -5.39 -16.41
C PRO A 117 -9.41 -6.50 -15.60
N PRO A 118 -9.97 -7.58 -16.19
CA PRO A 118 -10.52 -8.68 -15.41
C PRO A 118 -9.48 -9.40 -14.56
N LEU A 119 -8.23 -9.52 -15.04
CA LEU A 119 -7.14 -10.13 -14.27
C LEU A 119 -6.63 -9.20 -13.16
N ILE A 120 -6.70 -7.87 -13.33
CA ILE A 120 -6.45 -6.91 -12.24
C ILE A 120 -7.49 -7.13 -11.14
N ALA A 121 -8.78 -7.18 -11.49
CA ALA A 121 -9.87 -7.41 -10.56
C ALA A 121 -9.68 -8.73 -9.79
N LEU A 122 -9.41 -9.82 -10.52
CA LEU A 122 -9.15 -11.14 -9.94
C LEU A 122 -7.95 -11.12 -8.98
N SER A 123 -6.85 -10.48 -9.35
CA SER A 123 -5.66 -10.36 -8.50
C SER A 123 -5.97 -9.65 -7.19
N ILE A 124 -6.75 -8.56 -7.24
CA ILE A 124 -7.17 -7.82 -6.06
C ILE A 124 -8.09 -8.66 -5.18
N LEU A 125 -9.09 -9.32 -5.74
CA LEU A 125 -10.02 -10.17 -4.99
C LEU A 125 -9.31 -11.37 -4.35
N LEU A 126 -8.39 -12.02 -5.05
CA LEU A 126 -7.56 -13.09 -4.49
C LEU A 126 -6.67 -12.58 -3.35
N TRP A 127 -6.03 -11.44 -3.52
CA TRP A 127 -5.22 -10.82 -2.47
C TRP A 127 -6.06 -10.52 -1.22
N ILE A 128 -7.26 -9.98 -1.38
CA ILE A 128 -8.19 -9.75 -0.26
C ILE A 128 -8.62 -11.07 0.37
N GLY A 129 -8.99 -12.06 -0.43
CA GLY A 129 -9.43 -13.38 0.03
C GLY A 129 -8.37 -14.16 0.80
N THR A 130 -7.08 -13.88 0.55
CA THR A 130 -5.95 -14.49 1.28
C THR A 130 -5.47 -13.66 2.47
N GLY A 131 -6.21 -12.61 2.88
CA GLY A 131 -5.92 -11.82 4.09
C GLY A 131 -5.04 -10.59 3.84
N GLN A 132 -4.80 -10.23 2.60
CA GLN A 132 -4.04 -9.06 2.12
C GLN A 132 -2.53 -9.08 2.44
N GLN A 133 -2.08 -9.83 3.44
CA GLN A 133 -0.69 -9.81 3.93
C GLN A 133 -0.14 -11.20 4.21
N LEU A 134 1.17 -11.32 4.23
CA LEU A 134 1.87 -12.54 4.62
C LEU A 134 2.47 -12.46 6.04
N ALA A 135 2.75 -11.26 6.52
CA ALA A 135 3.28 -10.99 7.85
C ALA A 135 2.96 -9.55 8.28
N GLY A 136 3.17 -9.19 9.56
CA GLY A 136 3.12 -7.81 10.04
C GLY A 136 1.74 -7.23 10.31
N PHE A 137 0.67 -7.99 10.13
CA PHE A 137 -0.72 -7.65 10.49
C PHE A 137 -1.20 -6.30 9.94
N GLU A 138 -1.13 -6.13 8.63
CA GLU A 138 -1.57 -4.91 7.93
C GLU A 138 -2.69 -5.22 6.93
N TRP A 139 -3.61 -4.29 6.70
CA TRP A 139 -4.70 -4.38 5.73
C TRP A 139 -5.08 -3.02 5.17
N ILE A 140 -5.67 -2.99 3.98
CA ILE A 140 -6.19 -1.79 3.33
C ILE A 140 -7.72 -1.83 3.27
N PHE A 141 -8.28 -2.94 2.81
CA PHE A 141 -9.72 -3.11 2.67
C PHE A 141 -10.31 -3.76 3.93
N GLN A 142 -10.73 -2.95 4.90
CA GLN A 142 -11.43 -3.45 6.10
C GLN A 142 -12.24 -2.36 6.81
N SER A 143 -11.63 -1.27 7.21
CA SER A 143 -12.19 -0.19 8.00
C SER A 143 -11.73 1.18 7.49
N PHE A 144 -12.38 2.26 7.95
CA PHE A 144 -11.96 3.61 7.61
C PHE A 144 -10.90 4.10 8.59
N GLU A 145 -9.66 4.04 8.17
CA GLU A 145 -8.47 4.43 8.93
C GLU A 145 -7.62 5.38 8.09
N ALA A 146 -6.83 6.23 8.72
CA ALA A 146 -5.95 7.21 8.04
C ALA A 146 -4.99 6.57 7.02
N LYS A 147 -4.59 5.31 7.25
CA LYS A 147 -3.72 4.57 6.33
C LYS A 147 -4.37 4.28 4.98
N VAL A 148 -5.70 4.10 4.90
CA VAL A 148 -6.36 3.72 3.64
C VAL A 148 -6.24 4.80 2.57
N PRO A 149 -6.59 6.08 2.82
CA PRO A 149 -6.32 7.15 1.86
C PRO A 149 -4.80 7.39 1.65
N ALA A 150 -3.95 7.10 2.64
CA ALA A 150 -2.49 7.16 2.44
C ALA A 150 -2.02 6.09 1.42
N TYR A 151 -2.51 4.86 1.49
CA TYR A 151 -2.25 3.85 0.46
C TYR A 151 -2.79 4.24 -0.91
N ALA A 152 -3.96 4.90 -0.98
CA ALA A 152 -4.45 5.44 -2.25
C ALA A 152 -3.43 6.42 -2.86
N CYS A 153 -2.93 7.38 -2.06
CA CYS A 153 -1.87 8.29 -2.49
C CYS A 153 -0.61 7.55 -2.95
N LEU A 154 -0.18 6.51 -2.23
CA LEU A 154 0.96 5.67 -2.61
C LEU A 154 0.76 5.01 -3.98
N PHE A 155 -0.40 4.40 -4.24
CA PHE A 155 -0.66 3.75 -5.53
C PHE A 155 -0.72 4.76 -6.68
N PHE A 156 -1.32 5.92 -6.48
CA PHE A 156 -1.27 6.99 -7.48
C PHE A 156 0.15 7.56 -7.67
N ALA A 157 0.97 7.61 -6.61
CA ALA A 157 2.38 8.00 -6.72
C ALA A 157 3.16 7.00 -7.59
N ILE A 158 2.94 5.69 -7.39
CA ILE A 158 3.55 4.63 -8.21
C ILE A 158 3.11 4.76 -9.68
N ASP A 159 1.79 4.93 -9.97
CA ASP A 159 1.32 5.17 -11.35
C ASP A 159 1.96 6.42 -11.97
N ALA A 160 2.02 7.51 -11.21
CA ALA A 160 2.60 8.76 -11.68
C ALA A 160 4.10 8.60 -11.98
N PHE A 161 4.83 7.91 -11.11
CA PHE A 161 6.26 7.64 -11.26
C PHE A 161 6.55 6.77 -12.50
N ILE A 162 5.84 5.65 -12.66
CA ILE A 162 5.94 4.80 -13.86
C ILE A 162 5.60 5.60 -15.12
N GLY A 163 4.64 6.51 -15.03
CA GLY A 163 4.22 7.39 -16.14
C GLY A 163 5.10 8.61 -16.37
N GLY A 164 6.24 8.74 -15.71
CA GLY A 164 7.17 9.87 -15.87
C GLY A 164 6.69 11.20 -15.28
N ARG A 165 5.59 11.22 -14.51
CA ARG A 165 4.99 12.42 -13.92
C ARG A 165 5.58 12.68 -12.54
N MET A 166 6.87 13.05 -12.49
CA MET A 166 7.68 13.09 -11.27
C MET A 166 7.15 14.06 -10.22
N ARG A 167 6.70 15.26 -10.60
CA ARG A 167 6.10 16.23 -9.66
C ARG A 167 4.82 15.70 -9.02
N ALA A 168 3.96 15.05 -9.81
CA ALA A 168 2.73 14.45 -9.28
C ALA A 168 3.06 13.30 -8.32
N ALA A 169 4.06 12.48 -8.62
CA ALA A 169 4.53 11.45 -7.71
C ALA A 169 5.00 12.06 -6.38
N GLY A 170 5.78 13.15 -6.43
CA GLY A 170 6.23 13.88 -5.24
C GLY A 170 5.08 14.42 -4.39
N VAL A 171 4.12 15.13 -5.00
CA VAL A 171 2.91 15.63 -4.29
C VAL A 171 2.19 14.48 -3.58
N LEU A 172 1.95 13.37 -4.29
CA LEU A 172 1.22 12.22 -3.75
C LEU A 172 1.99 11.52 -2.61
N LEU A 173 3.33 11.45 -2.70
CA LEU A 173 4.17 10.96 -1.60
C LEU A 173 4.05 11.85 -0.36
N GLY A 174 4.11 13.16 -0.53
CA GLY A 174 3.91 14.11 0.58
C GLY A 174 2.53 13.99 1.21
N CYS A 175 1.46 13.88 0.39
CA CYS A 175 0.11 13.62 0.88
C CYS A 175 0.00 12.28 1.63
N CYS A 176 0.64 11.22 1.12
CA CYS A 176 0.71 9.92 1.79
C CYS A 176 1.30 10.06 3.20
N PHE A 177 2.42 10.76 3.33
CA PHE A 177 3.08 11.01 4.61
C PHE A 177 2.21 11.87 5.55
N SER A 178 1.56 12.89 5.04
CA SER A 178 0.69 13.78 5.83
C SER A 178 -0.58 13.11 6.33
N LEU A 179 -1.11 12.12 5.57
CA LEU A 179 -2.25 11.33 6.00
C LEU A 179 -1.86 10.27 7.03
N HIS A 180 -0.73 9.56 6.82
CA HIS A 180 -0.27 8.51 7.71
C HIS A 180 1.26 8.41 7.69
N PRO A 181 1.96 8.96 8.71
CA PRO A 181 3.43 9.02 8.72
C PRO A 181 4.13 7.66 8.55
N GLY A 182 3.62 6.58 9.14
CA GLY A 182 4.22 5.24 9.02
C GLY A 182 4.15 4.67 7.59
N VAL A 183 3.02 4.81 6.89
CA VAL A 183 2.90 4.42 5.47
C VAL A 183 3.75 5.36 4.60
N GLY A 184 3.71 6.65 4.90
CA GLY A 184 4.49 7.67 4.20
C GLY A 184 5.99 7.46 4.32
N PHE A 185 6.50 7.10 5.52
CA PHE A 185 7.91 6.77 5.71
C PHE A 185 8.34 5.60 4.80
N SER A 186 7.57 4.51 4.82
CA SER A 186 7.84 3.37 3.94
C SER A 186 7.79 3.75 2.46
N ALA A 187 6.86 4.64 2.07
CA ALA A 187 6.76 5.17 0.72
C ALA A 187 7.99 6.00 0.35
N PHE A 188 8.42 6.94 1.20
CA PHE A 188 9.63 7.72 0.97
C PHE A 188 10.87 6.84 0.87
N TRP A 189 10.98 5.83 1.75
CA TRP A 189 12.09 4.89 1.73
C TRP A 189 12.16 4.14 0.40
N CYS A 190 11.07 3.52 -0.05
CA CYS A 190 11.08 2.74 -1.29
C CYS A 190 11.26 3.60 -2.54
N PHE A 191 10.72 4.82 -2.59
CA PHE A 191 10.99 5.74 -3.69
C PHE A 191 12.42 6.27 -3.67
N GLY A 192 12.97 6.60 -2.50
CA GLY A 192 14.36 7.00 -2.33
C GLY A 192 15.33 5.93 -2.82
N THR A 193 15.15 4.69 -2.37
CA THR A 193 15.97 3.54 -2.82
C THR A 193 15.81 3.27 -4.32
N THR A 194 14.61 3.44 -4.87
CA THR A 194 14.36 3.32 -6.32
C THR A 194 15.09 4.41 -7.11
N LEU A 195 15.05 5.66 -6.66
CA LEU A 195 15.78 6.76 -7.30
C LEU A 195 17.30 6.52 -7.23
N ILE A 196 17.82 6.02 -6.10
CA ILE A 196 19.24 5.65 -5.97
C ILE A 196 19.61 4.56 -6.98
N ALA A 197 18.77 3.51 -7.09
CA ALA A 197 19.02 2.39 -8.01
C ALA A 197 18.95 2.81 -9.49
N MET A 198 18.01 3.68 -9.86
CA MET A 198 17.81 4.15 -11.22
C MET A 198 18.80 5.24 -11.64
N ARG A 199 19.42 5.95 -10.70
CA ARG A 199 20.38 7.04 -10.91
C ARG A 199 19.91 8.09 -11.92
N PRO A 200 18.69 8.64 -11.79
CA PRO A 200 18.19 9.63 -12.72
C PRO A 200 18.93 10.98 -12.56
N PRO A 201 18.82 11.90 -13.54
CA PRO A 201 19.38 13.25 -13.42
C PRO A 201 18.85 14.00 -12.18
N ALA A 202 19.66 14.93 -11.64
CA ALA A 202 19.32 15.72 -10.44
C ALA A 202 17.96 16.47 -10.56
N ARG A 203 17.54 16.81 -11.78
CA ARG A 203 16.22 17.39 -12.02
C ARG A 203 15.09 16.49 -11.53
N VAL A 204 15.16 15.17 -11.79
CA VAL A 204 14.14 14.20 -11.37
C VAL A 204 14.05 14.13 -9.84
N TRP A 205 15.20 14.13 -9.15
CA TRP A 205 15.27 14.22 -7.71
C TRP A 205 14.52 15.44 -7.17
N ARG A 206 14.78 16.61 -7.72
CA ARG A 206 14.10 17.85 -7.32
C ARG A 206 12.60 17.81 -7.59
N GLU A 207 12.21 17.29 -8.76
CA GLU A 207 10.79 17.16 -9.13
C GLU A 207 10.01 16.20 -8.23
N VAL A 208 10.66 15.24 -7.58
CA VAL A 208 10.02 14.35 -6.61
C VAL A 208 10.14 14.91 -5.20
N LEU A 209 11.35 15.25 -4.75
CA LEU A 209 11.59 15.55 -3.32
C LEU A 209 11.02 16.90 -2.88
N VAL A 210 11.08 17.93 -3.72
CA VAL A 210 10.57 19.26 -3.32
C VAL A 210 9.05 19.24 -3.10
N PRO A 211 8.21 18.77 -4.04
CA PRO A 211 6.78 18.65 -3.78
C PRO A 211 6.46 17.69 -2.63
N ALA A 212 7.24 16.60 -2.50
CA ALA A 212 7.04 15.64 -1.42
C ALA A 212 7.31 16.27 -0.04
N ALA A 213 8.36 17.07 0.10
CA ALA A 213 8.66 17.79 1.33
C ALA A 213 7.56 18.81 1.66
N LEU A 214 7.16 19.63 0.68
CA LEU A 214 6.13 20.66 0.88
C LEU A 214 4.78 20.05 1.28
N CYS A 215 4.30 19.06 0.54
CA CYS A 215 3.04 18.38 0.85
C CYS A 215 3.15 17.45 2.07
N GLY A 216 4.35 17.08 2.47
CA GLY A 216 4.64 16.25 3.65
C GLY A 216 4.74 17.03 4.97
N LEU A 217 4.74 18.36 4.95
CA LEU A 217 4.90 19.19 6.16
C LEU A 217 3.91 18.84 7.29
N PRO A 218 2.59 18.66 7.04
CA PRO A 218 1.68 18.25 8.12
C PRO A 218 2.05 16.90 8.75
N GLY A 219 2.55 15.95 7.95
CA GLY A 219 3.02 14.66 8.45
C GLY A 219 4.31 14.76 9.24
N ILE A 220 5.25 15.62 8.82
CA ILE A 220 6.47 15.92 9.58
C ILE A 220 6.11 16.53 10.92
N MET A 221 5.21 17.50 10.94
CA MET A 221 4.73 18.11 12.20
C MET A 221 4.08 17.05 13.10
N SER A 222 3.20 16.20 12.54
CA SER A 222 2.60 15.08 13.27
C SER A 222 3.66 14.17 13.90
N ALA A 223 4.65 13.75 13.12
CA ALA A 223 5.73 12.88 13.60
C ALA A 223 6.57 13.53 14.71
N LEU A 224 6.89 14.83 14.58
CA LEU A 224 7.64 15.57 15.60
C LEU A 224 6.83 15.74 16.90
N LEU A 225 5.55 16.07 16.80
CA LEU A 225 4.69 16.22 17.98
C LEU A 225 4.53 14.89 18.72
N VAL A 226 4.36 13.79 17.99
CA VAL A 226 4.27 12.44 18.58
C VAL A 226 5.59 12.01 19.21
N SER A 227 6.72 12.28 18.57
CA SER A 227 8.05 11.94 19.10
C SER A 227 8.40 12.72 20.39
N HIS A 228 7.96 13.97 20.49
CA HIS A 228 8.15 14.77 21.72
C HIS A 228 7.25 14.30 22.87
N ALA A 229 6.06 13.82 22.55
CA ALA A 229 5.11 13.35 23.56
C ALA A 229 5.39 11.91 24.00
N ALA A 230 6.01 11.09 23.13
CA ALA A 230 6.47 9.79 23.52
C ALA A 230 7.78 9.96 24.32
N THR A 231 7.83 9.45 25.54
CA THR A 231 9.07 9.11 26.23
C THR A 231 9.79 8.03 25.42
N ALA A 232 10.15 8.39 24.20
CA ALA A 232 10.64 7.49 23.15
C ALA A 232 11.98 6.83 23.50
N SER A 233 12.53 7.14 24.67
CA SER A 233 13.82 6.68 25.16
C SER A 233 13.74 5.54 26.19
N ASP A 234 12.52 5.13 26.63
CA ASP A 234 12.40 4.03 27.57
C ASP A 234 12.46 2.66 26.84
N PRO A 235 13.55 1.90 26.94
CA PRO A 235 13.65 0.58 26.32
C PRO A 235 12.61 -0.41 26.82
N LEU A 236 12.18 -0.28 28.09
CA LEU A 236 11.17 -1.16 28.70
C LEU A 236 9.80 -0.92 28.08
N ALA A 237 9.42 0.34 27.83
CA ALA A 237 8.17 0.68 27.15
C ALA A 237 8.13 0.09 25.73
N TRP A 238 9.21 0.18 24.97
CA TRP A 238 9.27 -0.40 23.63
C TRP A 238 9.28 -1.93 23.63
N ARG A 239 9.92 -2.55 24.63
CA ARG A 239 9.86 -3.99 24.83
C ARG A 239 8.42 -4.45 25.14
N PHE A 240 7.70 -3.72 25.98
CA PHE A 240 6.28 -3.96 26.23
C PHE A 240 5.43 -3.83 24.95
N VAL A 241 5.62 -2.75 24.17
CA VAL A 241 4.90 -2.55 22.91
C VAL A 241 5.18 -3.69 21.93
N THR A 242 6.43 -4.12 21.81
CA THR A 242 6.85 -5.16 20.86
C THR A 242 6.26 -6.54 21.20
N PHE A 243 6.29 -6.93 22.47
CA PHE A 243 5.93 -8.31 22.86
C PHE A 243 4.52 -8.47 23.44
N GLN A 244 3.90 -7.39 23.91
CA GLN A 244 2.61 -7.46 24.59
C GLN A 244 1.52 -6.61 23.96
N ALA A 245 1.78 -5.34 23.68
CA ALA A 245 0.74 -4.44 23.17
C ALA A 245 0.45 -4.66 21.69
N LEU A 246 1.48 -4.80 20.84
CA LEU A 246 1.37 -4.93 19.39
C LEU A 246 2.27 -6.06 18.81
N PRO A 247 2.25 -7.29 19.40
CA PRO A 247 3.17 -8.34 18.98
C PRO A 247 3.04 -8.70 17.51
N ARG A 248 1.83 -8.75 16.97
CA ARG A 248 1.59 -9.07 15.56
C ARG A 248 2.21 -8.08 14.57
N HIS A 249 2.53 -6.86 15.03
CA HIS A 249 3.16 -5.83 14.20
C HIS A 249 4.68 -5.81 14.32
N PHE A 250 5.23 -6.27 15.44
CA PHE A 250 6.64 -6.04 15.78
C PHE A 250 7.39 -7.30 16.15
N ASN A 251 6.72 -8.32 16.69
CA ASN A 251 7.41 -9.55 17.09
C ASN A 251 7.68 -10.45 15.89
N VAL A 252 8.92 -10.43 15.42
CA VAL A 252 9.36 -11.26 14.27
C VAL A 252 9.21 -12.75 14.56
N SER A 253 9.33 -13.16 15.83
CA SER A 253 9.18 -14.57 16.23
C SER A 253 7.77 -15.13 15.99
N ASP A 254 6.75 -14.25 15.89
CA ASP A 254 5.37 -14.64 15.57
C ASP A 254 5.14 -14.82 14.05
N PHE A 255 6.12 -14.45 13.22
CA PHE A 255 6.01 -14.60 11.77
C PHE A 255 6.32 -16.04 11.38
N SER A 256 5.42 -16.66 10.63
CA SER A 256 5.62 -18.06 10.23
C SER A 256 6.77 -18.20 9.23
N GLN A 257 7.53 -19.29 9.34
CA GLN A 257 8.57 -19.62 8.35
C GLN A 257 7.99 -19.71 6.92
N LYS A 258 6.74 -20.18 6.80
CA LYS A 258 6.01 -20.22 5.52
C LYS A 258 5.83 -18.82 4.93
N SER A 259 5.54 -17.81 5.77
CA SER A 259 5.43 -16.42 5.34
C SER A 259 6.76 -15.89 4.79
N PHE A 260 7.88 -16.18 5.47
CA PHE A 260 9.21 -15.80 4.96
C PHE A 260 9.52 -16.47 3.63
N ALA A 261 9.28 -17.77 3.51
CA ALA A 261 9.49 -18.49 2.25
C ALA A 261 8.64 -17.91 1.11
N ALA A 262 7.38 -17.54 1.40
CA ALA A 262 6.50 -16.90 0.42
C ALA A 262 7.00 -15.52 0.00
N LEU A 263 7.47 -14.70 0.94
CA LEU A 263 8.04 -13.38 0.63
C LEU A 263 9.26 -13.51 -0.28
N VAL A 264 10.18 -14.43 0.02
CA VAL A 264 11.36 -14.68 -0.82
C VAL A 264 10.96 -15.15 -2.20
N LEU A 265 10.06 -16.15 -2.30
CA LEU A 265 9.60 -16.69 -3.57
C LEU A 265 8.95 -15.63 -4.45
N LEU A 266 8.02 -14.85 -3.89
CA LEU A 266 7.33 -13.79 -4.63
C LEU A 266 8.29 -12.68 -5.09
N LEU A 267 9.27 -12.29 -4.26
CA LEU A 267 10.28 -11.31 -4.66
C LEU A 267 11.14 -11.84 -5.80
N LEU A 268 11.54 -13.12 -5.76
CA LEU A 268 12.28 -13.76 -6.84
C LEU A 268 11.47 -13.84 -8.14
N LEU A 269 10.15 -14.10 -8.05
CA LEU A 269 9.27 -14.10 -9.22
C LEU A 269 9.16 -12.72 -9.86
N VAL A 270 8.98 -11.68 -9.06
CA VAL A 270 8.93 -10.29 -9.55
C VAL A 270 10.28 -9.87 -10.14
N TRP A 271 11.39 -10.23 -9.49
CA TRP A 271 12.74 -10.00 -10.00
C TRP A 271 12.98 -10.68 -11.34
N ARG A 272 12.61 -11.98 -11.44
CA ARG A 272 12.74 -12.74 -12.68
C ARG A 272 11.95 -12.11 -13.83
N ALA A 273 10.71 -11.69 -13.58
CA ALA A 273 9.88 -11.01 -14.56
C ALA A 273 10.52 -9.69 -15.00
N ALA A 274 10.97 -8.85 -14.06
CA ALA A 274 11.63 -7.58 -14.36
C ALA A 274 12.94 -7.78 -15.12
N ARG A 275 13.69 -8.87 -14.82
CA ARG A 275 14.93 -9.20 -15.52
C ARG A 275 14.70 -9.77 -16.93
N ALA A 276 13.66 -10.57 -17.11
CA ALA A 276 13.31 -11.13 -18.42
C ALA A 276 12.85 -10.03 -19.39
N GLU A 277 12.21 -8.98 -18.87
CA GLU A 277 11.65 -7.88 -19.64
C GLU A 277 12.30 -6.54 -19.27
N ARG A 278 13.63 -6.47 -19.37
CA ARG A 278 14.43 -5.29 -18.97
C ARG A 278 14.01 -3.98 -19.62
N GLY A 279 13.32 -4.02 -20.76
CA GLY A 279 12.77 -2.84 -21.43
C GLY A 279 11.46 -2.34 -20.84
N HIS A 280 10.82 -3.10 -19.93
CA HIS A 280 9.54 -2.73 -19.36
C HIS A 280 9.70 -1.86 -18.12
N ALA A 281 9.57 -0.53 -18.28
CA ALA A 281 9.79 0.44 -17.21
C ALA A 281 8.93 0.15 -15.94
N GLY A 282 7.65 -0.24 -16.11
CA GLY A 282 6.75 -0.54 -15.00
C GLY A 282 7.23 -1.70 -14.13
N LEU A 283 7.70 -2.80 -14.72
CA LEU A 283 8.24 -3.95 -13.97
C LEU A 283 9.52 -3.57 -13.22
N SER A 284 10.41 -2.81 -13.86
CA SER A 284 11.65 -2.37 -13.23
C SER A 284 11.38 -1.46 -12.03
N VAL A 285 10.44 -0.53 -12.15
CA VAL A 285 10.02 0.34 -11.05
C VAL A 285 9.40 -0.48 -9.91
N VAL A 286 8.43 -1.35 -10.21
CA VAL A 286 7.76 -2.19 -9.20
C VAL A 286 8.78 -3.06 -8.46
N PHE A 287 9.69 -3.71 -9.18
CA PHE A 287 10.74 -4.50 -8.54
C PHE A 287 11.62 -3.63 -7.62
N SER A 288 12.08 -2.46 -8.09
CA SER A 288 12.94 -1.58 -7.29
C SER A 288 12.24 -1.07 -6.02
N LEU A 289 10.94 -0.73 -6.11
CA LEU A 289 10.14 -0.34 -4.95
C LEU A 289 10.01 -1.48 -3.94
N LEU A 290 9.70 -2.69 -4.41
CA LEU A 290 9.58 -3.88 -3.56
C LEU A 290 10.92 -4.28 -2.95
N ALA A 291 12.01 -4.20 -3.70
CA ALA A 291 13.36 -4.43 -3.18
C ALA A 291 13.73 -3.43 -2.08
N GLY A 292 13.42 -2.15 -2.28
CA GLY A 292 13.59 -1.11 -1.26
C GLY A 292 12.79 -1.39 0.01
N LEU A 293 11.54 -1.78 -0.11
CA LEU A 293 10.71 -2.20 1.03
C LEU A 293 11.25 -3.48 1.69
N GLY A 294 11.77 -4.42 0.90
CA GLY A 294 12.45 -5.62 1.42
C GLY A 294 13.68 -5.28 2.26
N VAL A 295 14.49 -4.29 1.83
CA VAL A 295 15.61 -3.79 2.64
C VAL A 295 15.12 -3.19 3.96
N LEU A 296 14.06 -2.38 3.94
CA LEU A 296 13.47 -1.84 5.18
C LEU A 296 12.98 -2.94 6.11
N PHE A 297 12.36 -3.99 5.57
CA PHE A 297 11.91 -5.16 6.31
C PHE A 297 13.10 -5.90 6.96
N LEU A 298 14.19 -6.12 6.23
CA LEU A 298 15.42 -6.76 6.77
C LEU A 298 16.09 -5.90 7.84
N LEU A 299 16.12 -4.56 7.66
CA LEU A 299 16.61 -3.64 8.70
C LEU A 299 15.74 -3.70 9.96
N GLY A 300 14.44 -3.89 9.81
CA GLY A 300 13.52 -4.14 10.92
C GLY A 300 13.87 -5.44 11.68
N ILE A 301 14.15 -6.53 10.96
CA ILE A 301 14.61 -7.79 11.57
C ILE A 301 15.92 -7.57 12.33
N ALA A 302 16.91 -6.92 11.70
CA ALA A 302 18.18 -6.64 12.33
C ALA A 302 18.02 -5.78 13.60
N ALA A 303 17.12 -4.79 13.58
CA ALA A 303 16.81 -3.97 14.75
C ALA A 303 16.13 -4.78 15.87
N PHE A 304 15.24 -5.72 15.51
CA PHE A 304 14.59 -6.63 16.45
C PHE A 304 15.61 -7.55 17.12
N GLU A 305 16.46 -8.23 16.34
CA GLU A 305 17.53 -9.11 16.85
C GLU A 305 18.58 -8.38 17.70
N ALA A 306 18.85 -7.12 17.38
CA ALA A 306 19.74 -6.27 18.16
C ALA A 306 19.05 -5.60 19.37
N GLU A 307 17.81 -5.96 19.68
CA GLU A 307 16.99 -5.39 20.76
C GLU A 307 16.84 -3.85 20.67
N ARG A 308 16.94 -3.29 19.45
CA ARG A 308 16.74 -1.85 19.18
C ARG A 308 15.28 -1.55 18.87
N PHE A 309 14.38 -1.93 19.78
CA PHE A 309 12.92 -1.88 19.57
C PHE A 309 12.37 -0.49 19.24
N ALA A 310 13.03 0.59 19.70
CA ALA A 310 12.64 1.96 19.33
C ALA A 310 12.69 2.22 17.80
N TRP A 311 13.54 1.52 17.06
CA TRP A 311 13.58 1.61 15.59
C TRP A 311 12.36 0.99 14.91
N LEU A 312 11.63 0.12 15.62
CA LEU A 312 10.42 -0.51 15.08
C LEU A 312 9.23 0.47 14.98
N GLN A 313 9.32 1.65 15.62
CA GLN A 313 8.28 2.70 15.52
C GLN A 313 7.96 3.12 14.08
N VAL A 314 8.85 2.92 13.12
CA VAL A 314 8.60 3.18 11.70
C VAL A 314 7.80 2.05 11.02
N PHE A 315 7.41 1.03 11.76
CA PHE A 315 6.62 -0.11 11.29
C PHE A 315 7.20 -0.82 10.05
N PRO A 316 8.46 -1.27 10.10
CA PRO A 316 9.15 -1.80 8.94
C PRO A 316 8.52 -3.07 8.35
N PHE A 317 7.68 -3.77 9.15
CA PHE A 317 7.07 -5.05 8.79
C PHE A 317 5.69 -4.93 8.12
N ARG A 318 5.13 -3.73 7.96
CA ARG A 318 3.76 -3.56 7.47
C ARG A 318 3.64 -3.56 5.95
N VAL A 319 4.41 -2.71 5.27
CA VAL A 319 4.15 -2.37 3.86
C VAL A 319 4.68 -3.45 2.91
N PHE A 320 5.87 -4.00 3.18
CA PHE A 320 6.46 -5.03 2.31
C PHE A 320 5.62 -6.31 2.23
N PRO A 321 5.24 -6.96 3.36
CA PRO A 321 4.43 -8.18 3.33
C PRO A 321 3.01 -7.97 2.80
N LEU A 322 2.52 -6.74 2.79
CA LEU A 322 1.23 -6.35 2.23
C LEU A 322 1.29 -6.18 0.71
N LEU A 323 2.27 -5.45 0.20
CA LEU A 323 2.34 -5.09 -1.22
C LEU A 323 2.95 -6.19 -2.09
N LEU A 324 3.88 -6.98 -1.55
CA LEU A 324 4.54 -8.01 -2.33
C LEU A 324 3.58 -9.09 -2.88
N PRO A 325 2.62 -9.64 -2.10
CA PRO A 325 1.63 -10.57 -2.64
C PRO A 325 0.77 -9.93 -3.73
N LEU A 326 0.31 -8.70 -3.53
CA LEU A 326 -0.48 -7.97 -4.51
C LEU A 326 0.27 -7.78 -5.84
N PHE A 327 1.49 -7.26 -5.77
CA PHE A 327 2.30 -7.04 -6.98
C PHE A 327 2.76 -8.37 -7.59
N GLY A 328 3.02 -9.40 -6.80
CA GLY A 328 3.29 -10.75 -7.29
C GLY A 328 2.14 -11.30 -8.13
N LEU A 329 0.89 -11.13 -7.66
CA LEU A 329 -0.31 -11.51 -8.42
C LEU A 329 -0.49 -10.68 -9.69
N LEU A 330 -0.25 -9.36 -9.65
CA LEU A 330 -0.33 -8.51 -10.84
C LEU A 330 0.73 -8.89 -11.87
N VAL A 331 1.95 -9.21 -11.45
CA VAL A 331 3.02 -9.68 -12.35
C VAL A 331 2.67 -11.06 -12.95
N ALA A 332 2.12 -11.97 -12.15
CA ALA A 332 1.63 -13.24 -12.64
C ALA A 332 0.48 -13.05 -13.66
N ALA A 333 -0.48 -12.20 -13.36
CA ALA A 333 -1.60 -11.85 -14.25
C ALA A 333 -1.12 -11.24 -15.57
N ARG A 334 -0.07 -10.40 -15.52
CA ARG A 334 0.57 -9.87 -16.73
C ARG A 334 1.15 -10.98 -17.60
N GLN A 335 1.86 -11.92 -17.00
CA GLN A 335 2.40 -13.05 -17.77
C GLN A 335 1.29 -13.83 -18.46
N LEU A 336 0.14 -14.05 -17.80
CA LEU A 336 -1.04 -14.65 -18.44
C LEU A 336 -1.61 -13.80 -19.57
N THR A 337 -1.57 -12.47 -19.46
CA THR A 337 -2.05 -11.54 -20.50
C THR A 337 -1.17 -11.57 -21.73
N VAL A 338 0.16 -11.65 -21.52
CA VAL A 338 1.16 -11.57 -22.60
C VAL A 338 1.52 -12.95 -23.16
N ALA A 339 1.25 -14.01 -22.39
CA ALA A 339 1.57 -15.39 -22.77
C ALA A 339 0.81 -15.80 -24.05
N ARG A 340 1.49 -15.69 -25.18
CA ARG A 340 1.06 -16.26 -26.46
C ARG A 340 1.82 -17.57 -26.78
N ARG A 341 2.62 -18.12 -25.86
CA ARG A 341 3.67 -19.11 -26.16
C ARG A 341 3.80 -20.15 -25.03
N GLY A 342 3.49 -21.38 -25.32
CA GLY A 342 3.95 -22.58 -24.64
C GLY A 342 3.62 -22.85 -23.16
N PRO A 343 3.52 -24.11 -22.74
CA PRO A 343 3.10 -24.51 -21.38
C PRO A 343 4.09 -24.09 -20.28
N GLY A 344 5.39 -23.86 -20.59
CA GLY A 344 6.39 -23.44 -19.60
C GLY A 344 6.17 -22.02 -19.04
N GLU A 345 5.44 -21.16 -19.75
CA GLU A 345 5.14 -19.78 -19.30
C GLU A 345 4.07 -19.72 -18.21
N PHE A 346 3.28 -20.78 -18.04
CA PHE A 346 2.26 -20.88 -16.98
C PHE A 346 2.82 -21.26 -15.62
N VAL A 347 4.05 -21.80 -15.55
CA VAL A 347 4.65 -22.27 -14.29
C VAL A 347 4.84 -21.11 -13.30
N THR A 348 5.35 -19.97 -13.76
CA THR A 348 5.61 -18.82 -12.88
C THR A 348 4.33 -18.22 -12.30
N PRO A 349 3.27 -17.91 -13.08
CA PRO A 349 2.00 -17.43 -12.52
C PRO A 349 1.32 -18.49 -11.63
N ALA A 350 1.41 -19.77 -11.95
CA ALA A 350 0.88 -20.83 -11.11
C ALA A 350 1.60 -20.92 -9.75
N LEU A 351 2.92 -20.80 -9.73
CA LEU A 351 3.71 -20.78 -8.49
C LEU A 351 3.40 -19.53 -7.64
N ALA A 352 3.25 -18.34 -8.25
CA ALA A 352 2.87 -17.14 -7.55
C ALA A 352 1.47 -17.28 -6.91
N LEU A 353 0.51 -17.82 -7.68
CA LEU A 353 -0.83 -18.08 -7.20
C LEU A 353 -0.83 -19.07 -6.04
N LEU A 354 -0.13 -20.21 -6.19
CA LEU A 354 0.02 -21.20 -5.14
C LEU A 354 0.69 -20.63 -3.89
N ALA A 355 1.74 -19.81 -4.02
CA ALA A 355 2.41 -19.18 -2.89
C ALA A 355 1.44 -18.27 -2.12
N VAL A 356 0.66 -17.45 -2.81
CA VAL A 356 -0.29 -16.55 -2.16
C VAL A 356 -1.46 -17.31 -1.53
N ILE A 357 -2.05 -18.29 -2.22
CA ILE A 357 -3.21 -19.05 -1.71
C ILE A 357 -2.81 -20.00 -0.57
N SER A 358 -1.71 -20.74 -0.73
CA SER A 358 -1.30 -21.74 0.26
C SER A 358 -0.68 -21.16 1.52
N LEU A 359 -0.12 -19.96 1.44
CA LEU A 359 0.67 -19.34 2.48
C LEU A 359 -0.02 -18.09 3.05
N GLY A 360 -1.06 -17.59 2.37
CA GLY A 360 -1.91 -16.52 2.90
C GLY A 360 -2.73 -17.00 4.09
N ASN A 361 -2.92 -16.12 5.07
CA ASN A 361 -3.89 -16.37 6.14
C ASN A 361 -5.29 -16.08 5.60
N PRO A 362 -6.16 -17.07 5.43
CA PRO A 362 -7.52 -16.80 4.98
C PRO A 362 -8.20 -15.85 5.95
N LEU A 363 -8.91 -14.87 5.39
CA LEU A 363 -9.74 -13.98 6.22
C LEU A 363 -10.67 -14.82 7.09
N PRO A 364 -10.92 -14.42 8.35
CA PRO A 364 -11.90 -15.08 9.23
C PRO A 364 -13.32 -15.14 8.65
N ILE A 365 -13.55 -14.51 7.49
CA ILE A 365 -14.82 -14.47 6.75
C ILE A 365 -15.18 -15.85 6.19
N LEU A 366 -14.19 -16.72 5.94
CA LEU A 366 -14.40 -18.07 5.41
C LEU A 366 -14.36 -19.15 6.51
N ARG A 367 -14.29 -18.75 7.77
CA ARG A 367 -14.52 -19.55 8.95
C ARG A 367 -15.81 -19.04 9.63
#